data_a15fbd5a41f2fa7b4c9134403995cfe2
#
_entry.id   a15fbd5a41f2fa7b4c9134403995cfe2
#
_cell.length_a   1.000
_cell.length_b   1.000
_cell.length_c   1.000
_cell.angle_alpha   90.00
_cell.angle_beta   90.00
_cell.angle_gamma   90.00
#
_symmetry.space_group_name_H-M   'P 1'
#
loop_
_entity.id
_entity.type
_entity.pdbx_description
1 polymer ?
#
loop_
_entity_poly.entity_id
_entity_poly.type
_entity_poly.pdbx_seq_one_letter_code
_entity_poly.pdbx_strand_id
1 'polypeptide(L)'
;MKNRIMVKVMTFSVLLLTLGCQQPSTDESKEAAQKQLDENKENKRIVLDFYQQMFGDKDISAVDKYISPQYIQHNPAVADGAAAFKLAATKWFEGQPKTKIDVQHIASDGDLVFIHLKNKNPDGSLKSTIDIFRLEEGKIVEHWDAQQDVPKNAANAHPMF
;
A
#
# COMPACT_ATOMS: atom_id res chain seq x y z
N MET A 1 87.97 -11.81 -10.58
CA MET A 1 86.84 -12.18 -9.67
C MET A 1 85.61 -11.47 -10.18
N LYS A 2 84.64 -12.20 -10.81
CA LYS A 2 83.44 -11.66 -11.39
C LYS A 2 82.27 -11.99 -10.47
N ASN A 3 81.69 -10.96 -9.77
CA ASN A 3 80.51 -11.11 -8.97
C ASN A 3 79.26 -11.13 -9.86
N ARG A 4 78.56 -12.25 -9.86
CA ARG A 4 77.23 -12.38 -10.51
C ARG A 4 76.15 -12.00 -9.47
N ILE A 5 75.49 -10.92 -9.73
CA ILE A 5 74.30 -10.52 -8.99
C ILE A 5 73.12 -11.30 -9.55
N MET A 6 72.52 -12.14 -8.71
CA MET A 6 71.35 -12.94 -9.08
C MET A 6 70.09 -12.14 -8.68
N VAL A 7 69.37 -11.57 -9.66
CA VAL A 7 68.09 -10.88 -9.45
C VAL A 7 67.01 -11.95 -9.34
N LYS A 8 66.40 -12.06 -8.17
CA LYS A 8 65.18 -12.87 -7.98
C LYS A 8 63.97 -12.05 -8.49
N VAL A 9 63.37 -12.48 -9.58
CA VAL A 9 62.11 -11.97 -10.06
C VAL A 9 60.99 -12.62 -9.23
N MET A 10 60.32 -11.83 -8.43
CA MET A 10 59.19 -12.23 -7.61
C MET A 10 57.91 -11.97 -8.44
N THR A 11 57.36 -13.04 -9.03
CA THR A 11 56.09 -12.97 -9.74
C THR A 11 54.93 -12.86 -8.75
N PHE A 12 54.29 -11.68 -8.71
CA PHE A 12 53.07 -11.43 -7.93
C PHE A 12 51.88 -11.92 -8.78
N SER A 13 51.31 -13.09 -8.46
CA SER A 13 50.08 -13.56 -9.03
C SER A 13 48.91 -12.78 -8.39
N VAL A 14 48.34 -11.84 -9.15
CA VAL A 14 47.08 -11.17 -8.77
C VAL A 14 45.96 -12.13 -9.08
N LEU A 15 45.36 -12.71 -8.04
CA LEU A 15 44.15 -13.49 -8.12
C LEU A 15 42.96 -12.51 -8.25
N LEU A 16 42.46 -12.27 -9.46
CA LEU A 16 41.22 -11.53 -9.69
C LEU A 16 40.04 -12.42 -9.23
N LEU A 17 39.52 -12.13 -8.05
CA LEU A 17 38.21 -12.61 -7.61
C LEU A 17 37.14 -11.85 -8.40
N THR A 18 36.65 -12.42 -9.49
CA THR A 18 35.41 -11.95 -10.14
C THR A 18 34.24 -12.36 -9.28
N LEU A 19 33.68 -11.39 -8.49
CA LEU A 19 32.32 -11.53 -7.96
C LEU A 19 31.36 -11.51 -9.16
N GLY A 20 31.04 -12.68 -9.68
CA GLY A 20 29.98 -12.85 -10.65
C GLY A 20 28.63 -12.55 -9.94
N CYS A 21 27.97 -11.42 -10.27
CA CYS A 21 26.56 -11.28 -10.02
C CYS A 21 25.83 -12.38 -10.82
N GLN A 22 25.46 -13.47 -10.15
CA GLN A 22 24.61 -14.48 -10.75
C GLN A 22 23.24 -13.85 -10.98
N GLN A 23 22.85 -13.65 -12.24
CA GLN A 23 21.47 -13.32 -12.57
C GLN A 23 20.58 -14.52 -12.17
N PRO A 24 19.41 -14.25 -11.54
CA PRO A 24 18.48 -15.32 -11.18
C PRO A 24 18.10 -16.13 -12.43
N SER A 25 17.92 -17.43 -12.27
CA SER A 25 17.42 -18.29 -13.34
C SER A 25 16.03 -17.83 -13.82
N THR A 26 15.69 -18.16 -15.07
CA THR A 26 14.36 -17.80 -15.62
C THR A 26 13.20 -18.38 -14.80
N ASP A 27 13.40 -19.49 -14.11
CA ASP A 27 12.37 -20.13 -13.28
C ASP A 27 12.23 -19.42 -11.91
N GLU A 28 13.33 -19.04 -11.27
CA GLU A 28 13.31 -18.22 -10.04
C GLU A 28 12.66 -16.85 -10.28
N SER A 29 12.92 -16.23 -11.42
CA SER A 29 12.27 -14.94 -11.76
C SER A 29 10.77 -15.07 -12.01
N LYS A 30 10.30 -16.17 -12.59
CA LYS A 30 8.87 -16.45 -12.76
C LYS A 30 8.17 -16.73 -11.43
N GLU A 31 8.81 -17.49 -10.55
CA GLU A 31 8.27 -17.79 -9.21
C GLU A 31 8.15 -16.52 -8.37
N ALA A 32 9.16 -15.66 -8.38
CA ALA A 32 9.13 -14.36 -7.71
C ALA A 32 8.03 -13.45 -8.26
N ALA A 33 7.85 -13.39 -9.58
CA ALA A 33 6.79 -12.62 -10.22
C ALA A 33 5.40 -13.17 -9.87
N GLN A 34 5.22 -14.48 -9.83
CA GLN A 34 3.95 -15.10 -9.44
C GLN A 34 3.61 -14.81 -7.98
N LYS A 35 4.59 -14.93 -7.08
CA LYS A 35 4.43 -14.59 -5.66
C LYS A 35 3.99 -13.14 -5.49
N GLN A 36 4.63 -12.19 -6.18
CA GLN A 36 4.25 -10.77 -6.14
C GLN A 36 2.82 -10.55 -6.64
N LEU A 37 2.41 -11.24 -7.70
CA LEU A 37 1.04 -11.17 -8.20
C LEU A 37 0.02 -11.66 -7.18
N ASP A 38 0.34 -12.72 -6.45
CA ASP A 38 -0.56 -13.30 -5.45
C ASP A 38 -0.62 -12.42 -4.19
N GLU A 39 0.51 -11.83 -3.75
CA GLU A 39 0.55 -10.82 -2.70
C GLU A 39 -0.27 -9.58 -3.08
N ASN A 40 -0.14 -9.08 -4.30
CA ASN A 40 -0.91 -7.94 -4.81
C ASN A 40 -2.42 -8.23 -4.83
N LYS A 41 -2.85 -9.44 -5.18
CA LYS A 41 -4.26 -9.83 -5.13
C LYS A 41 -4.79 -9.88 -3.71
N GLU A 42 -4.01 -10.45 -2.80
CA GLU A 42 -4.39 -10.57 -1.39
C GLU A 42 -4.47 -9.20 -0.72
N ASN A 43 -3.50 -8.31 -0.94
CA ASN A 43 -3.50 -6.95 -0.42
C ASN A 43 -4.74 -6.17 -0.88
N LYS A 44 -5.10 -6.25 -2.16
CA LYS A 44 -6.36 -5.65 -2.67
C LYS A 44 -7.59 -6.25 -1.99
N ARG A 45 -7.63 -7.56 -1.79
CA ARG A 45 -8.76 -8.22 -1.12
C ARG A 45 -8.90 -7.73 0.32
N ILE A 46 -7.81 -7.65 1.07
CA ILE A 46 -7.80 -7.14 2.45
C ILE A 46 -8.37 -5.71 2.52
N VAL A 47 -7.94 -4.82 1.63
CA VAL A 47 -8.42 -3.43 1.60
C VAL A 47 -9.90 -3.36 1.22
N LEU A 48 -10.36 -4.14 0.25
CA LEU A 48 -11.79 -4.19 -0.13
C LEU A 48 -12.66 -4.71 1.02
N ASP A 49 -12.25 -5.79 1.68
CA ASP A 49 -12.96 -6.37 2.82
C ASP A 49 -13.00 -5.40 4.00
N PHE A 50 -11.85 -4.76 4.31
CA PHE A 50 -11.76 -3.72 5.33
C PHE A 50 -12.73 -2.57 5.02
N TYR A 51 -12.68 -2.05 3.79
CA TYR A 51 -13.48 -0.92 3.38
C TYR A 51 -14.98 -1.22 3.45
N GLN A 52 -15.41 -2.39 2.96
CA GLN A 52 -16.81 -2.80 3.06
C GLN A 52 -17.25 -2.97 4.52
N GLN A 53 -16.48 -3.71 5.33
CA GLN A 53 -16.85 -3.95 6.73
C GLN A 53 -16.85 -2.63 7.52
N MET A 54 -15.81 -1.82 7.40
CA MET A 54 -15.67 -0.58 8.15
C MET A 54 -16.64 0.49 7.68
N PHE A 55 -16.54 0.90 6.41
CA PHE A 55 -17.27 2.04 5.87
C PHE A 55 -18.60 1.67 5.23
N GLY A 56 -18.76 0.44 4.74
CA GLY A 56 -20.03 -0.06 4.23
C GLY A 56 -20.94 -0.54 5.34
N ASP A 57 -20.51 -1.50 6.11
CA ASP A 57 -21.35 -2.17 7.13
C ASP A 57 -21.36 -1.42 8.47
N LYS A 58 -20.51 -0.39 8.64
CA LYS A 58 -20.34 0.38 9.88
C LYS A 58 -19.87 -0.49 11.05
N ASP A 59 -19.12 -1.53 10.74
CA ASP A 59 -18.59 -2.49 11.72
C ASP A 59 -17.24 -2.03 12.25
N ILE A 60 -17.24 -1.42 13.44
CA ILE A 60 -16.03 -0.90 14.11
C ILE A 60 -15.04 -2.02 14.45
N SER A 61 -15.49 -3.27 14.57
CA SER A 61 -14.60 -4.40 14.84
C SER A 61 -13.62 -4.69 13.68
N ALA A 62 -13.91 -4.16 12.48
CA ALA A 62 -12.98 -4.22 11.35
C ALA A 62 -11.61 -3.58 11.66
N VAL A 63 -11.56 -2.59 12.57
CA VAL A 63 -10.29 -2.02 13.03
C VAL A 63 -9.41 -3.08 13.69
N ASP A 64 -9.97 -3.85 14.61
CA ASP A 64 -9.21 -4.89 15.33
C ASP A 64 -8.73 -6.02 14.38
N LYS A 65 -9.51 -6.28 13.34
CA LYS A 65 -9.24 -7.32 12.36
C LYS A 65 -8.17 -6.94 11.34
N TYR A 66 -8.20 -5.70 10.83
CA TYR A 66 -7.41 -5.30 9.66
C TYR A 66 -6.30 -4.28 9.95
N ILE A 67 -6.43 -3.48 11.02
CA ILE A 67 -5.51 -2.39 11.31
C ILE A 67 -4.46 -2.83 12.33
N SER A 68 -3.21 -2.45 12.10
CA SER A 68 -2.12 -2.64 13.07
C SER A 68 -2.33 -1.72 14.29
N PRO A 69 -2.00 -2.16 15.51
CA PRO A 69 -2.04 -1.29 16.70
C PRO A 69 -1.21 0.00 16.55
N GLN A 70 -0.09 -0.06 15.83
CA GLN A 70 0.83 1.05 15.56
C GLN A 70 0.52 1.81 14.25
N TYR A 71 -0.71 1.70 13.77
CA TYR A 71 -1.16 2.33 12.53
C TYR A 71 -0.81 3.83 12.44
N ILE A 72 -0.18 4.22 11.34
CA ILE A 72 0.23 5.59 11.04
C ILE A 72 -0.84 6.25 10.16
N GLN A 73 -1.30 7.44 10.57
CA GLN A 73 -2.37 8.16 9.89
C GLN A 73 -1.87 9.49 9.34
N HIS A 74 -2.01 9.69 8.01
CA HIS A 74 -1.63 10.95 7.35
C HIS A 74 -2.82 11.89 7.09
N ASN A 75 -4.06 11.46 7.36
CA ASN A 75 -5.20 12.38 7.35
C ASN A 75 -5.11 13.30 8.59
N PRO A 76 -5.01 14.64 8.41
CA PRO A 76 -4.79 15.57 9.52
C PRO A 76 -5.95 15.66 10.52
N ALA A 77 -7.11 15.09 10.19
CA ALA A 77 -8.28 15.08 11.08
C ALA A 77 -8.32 13.86 12.02
N VAL A 78 -7.39 12.92 11.89
CA VAL A 78 -7.37 11.66 12.67
C VAL A 78 -5.99 11.43 13.27
N ALA A 79 -5.95 11.14 14.56
CA ALA A 79 -4.69 10.84 15.25
C ALA A 79 -4.18 9.42 14.92
N ASP A 80 -2.88 9.18 15.12
CA ASP A 80 -2.24 7.90 14.95
C ASP A 80 -2.78 6.81 15.87
N GLY A 81 -2.65 5.57 15.40
CA GLY A 81 -2.97 4.35 16.13
C GLY A 81 -4.41 3.86 15.91
N ALA A 82 -4.55 2.53 15.93
CA ALA A 82 -5.83 1.86 15.74
C ALA A 82 -6.92 2.33 16.73
N ALA A 83 -6.53 2.59 17.97
CA ALA A 83 -7.47 3.04 19.01
C ALA A 83 -8.06 4.43 18.71
N ALA A 84 -7.23 5.38 18.25
CA ALA A 84 -7.69 6.70 17.86
C ALA A 84 -8.60 6.65 16.63
N PHE A 85 -8.24 5.86 15.64
CA PHE A 85 -9.05 5.63 14.46
C PHE A 85 -10.41 5.00 14.82
N LYS A 86 -10.41 3.98 15.67
CA LYS A 86 -11.65 3.34 16.17
C LYS A 86 -12.58 4.34 16.87
N LEU A 87 -12.03 5.21 17.71
CA LEU A 87 -12.78 6.26 18.38
C LEU A 87 -13.39 7.26 17.39
N ALA A 88 -12.61 7.70 16.40
CA ALA A 88 -13.10 8.62 15.36
C ALA A 88 -14.24 7.99 14.56
N ALA A 89 -14.04 6.76 14.09
CA ALA A 89 -15.01 6.02 13.30
C ALA A 89 -16.33 5.76 14.05
N THR A 90 -16.27 5.49 15.35
CA THR A 90 -17.48 5.35 16.19
C THR A 90 -18.37 6.60 16.10
N LYS A 91 -17.75 7.79 16.12
CA LYS A 91 -18.48 9.05 15.99
C LYS A 91 -19.04 9.28 14.58
N TRP A 92 -18.25 8.92 13.54
CA TRP A 92 -18.67 9.09 12.15
C TRP A 92 -19.87 8.23 11.78
N PHE A 93 -19.97 7.03 12.36
CA PHE A 93 -20.98 6.05 12.00
C PHE A 93 -22.24 6.08 12.89
N GLU A 94 -22.25 6.91 13.92
CA GLU A 94 -23.41 7.03 14.79
C GLU A 94 -24.67 7.38 13.98
N GLY A 95 -25.68 6.50 14.03
CA GLY A 95 -26.94 6.66 13.30
C GLY A 95 -26.84 6.51 11.77
N GLN A 96 -25.67 6.19 11.21
CA GLN A 96 -25.50 6.01 9.76
C GLN A 96 -25.98 4.63 9.31
N PRO A 97 -26.72 4.55 8.20
CA PRO A 97 -27.16 3.26 7.65
C PRO A 97 -25.99 2.50 7.02
N LYS A 98 -26.12 1.18 6.98
CA LYS A 98 -25.24 0.34 6.16
C LYS A 98 -25.40 0.67 4.69
N THR A 99 -24.31 0.65 3.96
CA THR A 99 -24.26 0.91 2.51
C THR A 99 -23.31 -0.06 1.83
N LYS A 100 -23.46 -0.22 0.53
CA LYS A 100 -22.42 -0.86 -0.29
C LYS A 100 -21.40 0.20 -0.68
N ILE A 101 -20.11 -0.09 -0.53
CA ILE A 101 -19.05 0.80 -1.03
C ILE A 101 -19.09 0.85 -2.56
N ASP A 102 -18.80 2.02 -3.13
CA ASP A 102 -18.79 2.25 -4.57
C ASP A 102 -17.35 2.48 -5.04
N VAL A 103 -16.66 1.34 -5.32
CA VAL A 103 -15.26 1.33 -5.76
C VAL A 103 -15.21 1.54 -7.27
N GLN A 104 -14.46 2.55 -7.70
CA GLN A 104 -14.27 2.89 -9.10
C GLN A 104 -13.00 2.23 -9.66
N HIS A 105 -11.88 2.36 -8.92
CA HIS A 105 -10.59 1.80 -9.32
C HIS A 105 -9.87 1.24 -8.09
N ILE A 106 -9.11 0.16 -8.29
CA ILE A 106 -8.21 -0.40 -7.29
C ILE A 106 -6.96 -0.96 -7.96
N ALA A 107 -5.80 -0.62 -7.45
CA ALA A 107 -4.50 -1.14 -7.88
C ALA A 107 -3.64 -1.49 -6.67
N SER A 108 -2.62 -2.31 -6.86
CA SER A 108 -1.58 -2.56 -5.86
C SER A 108 -0.21 -2.60 -6.50
N ASP A 109 0.78 -2.11 -5.77
CA ASP A 109 2.20 -2.14 -6.13
C ASP A 109 2.99 -2.49 -4.86
N GLY A 110 3.45 -3.72 -4.79
CA GLY A 110 4.08 -4.26 -3.59
C GLY A 110 3.14 -4.25 -2.38
N ASP A 111 3.58 -3.56 -1.34
CA ASP A 111 2.83 -3.40 -0.08
C ASP A 111 1.79 -2.26 -0.12
N LEU A 112 1.75 -1.47 -1.20
CA LEU A 112 0.80 -0.37 -1.37
C LEU A 112 -0.45 -0.79 -2.13
N VAL A 113 -1.61 -0.32 -1.66
CA VAL A 113 -2.90 -0.44 -2.34
C VAL A 113 -3.52 0.94 -2.52
N PHE A 114 -3.89 1.26 -3.75
CA PHE A 114 -4.55 2.50 -4.14
C PHE A 114 -6.01 2.18 -4.46
N ILE A 115 -6.95 2.88 -3.83
CA ILE A 115 -8.38 2.69 -4.08
C ILE A 115 -9.05 4.04 -4.35
N HIS A 116 -9.83 4.10 -5.42
CA HIS A 116 -10.63 5.26 -5.77
C HIS A 116 -12.11 4.96 -5.55
N LEU A 117 -12.77 5.79 -4.78
CA LEU A 117 -14.16 5.61 -4.35
C LEU A 117 -15.04 6.78 -4.74
N LYS A 118 -16.28 6.45 -5.05
CA LYS A 118 -17.37 7.40 -5.18
C LYS A 118 -18.17 7.42 -3.89
N ASN A 119 -17.99 8.46 -3.10
CA ASN A 119 -18.64 8.64 -1.81
C ASN A 119 -19.79 9.64 -1.89
N LYS A 120 -20.70 9.58 -0.92
CA LYS A 120 -21.76 10.56 -0.72
C LYS A 120 -21.53 11.29 0.60
N ASN A 121 -21.66 12.61 0.55
CA ASN A 121 -21.74 13.45 1.74
C ASN A 121 -23.12 13.31 2.41
N PRO A 122 -23.28 13.73 3.67
CA PRO A 122 -24.58 13.68 4.39
C PRO A 122 -25.71 14.43 3.67
N ASP A 123 -25.40 15.46 2.90
CA ASP A 123 -26.37 16.24 2.10
C ASP A 123 -26.71 15.57 0.74
N GLY A 124 -26.13 14.39 0.46
CA GLY A 124 -26.32 13.64 -0.77
C GLY A 124 -25.43 14.06 -1.93
N SER A 125 -24.63 15.12 -1.80
CA SER A 125 -23.62 15.49 -2.79
C SER A 125 -22.52 14.41 -2.91
N LEU A 126 -21.84 14.39 -4.05
CA LEU A 126 -20.82 13.36 -4.32
C LEU A 126 -19.44 13.87 -3.94
N LYS A 127 -18.58 12.93 -3.52
CA LYS A 127 -17.19 13.15 -3.19
C LYS A 127 -16.33 12.06 -3.85
N SER A 128 -15.27 12.45 -4.53
CA SER A 128 -14.20 11.57 -4.98
C SER A 128 -13.18 11.42 -3.85
N THR A 129 -12.85 10.19 -3.51
CA THR A 129 -11.85 9.87 -2.48
C THR A 129 -10.82 8.92 -3.07
N ILE A 130 -9.56 9.26 -2.91
CA ILE A 130 -8.44 8.36 -3.23
C ILE A 130 -7.73 8.08 -1.91
N ASP A 131 -7.72 6.80 -1.52
CA ASP A 131 -6.97 6.32 -0.37
C ASP A 131 -5.79 5.47 -0.83
N ILE A 132 -4.72 5.56 -0.07
CA ILE A 132 -3.52 4.74 -0.22
C ILE A 132 -3.30 4.04 1.12
N PHE A 133 -3.18 2.72 1.08
CA PHE A 133 -2.87 1.90 2.24
C PHE A 133 -1.55 1.18 2.04
N ARG A 134 -0.72 1.15 3.08
CA ARG A 134 0.43 0.27 3.15
C ARG A 134 0.12 -0.91 4.06
N LEU A 135 0.46 -2.11 3.61
CA LEU A 135 0.20 -3.36 4.31
C LEU A 135 1.50 -4.05 4.70
N GLU A 136 1.52 -4.63 5.89
CA GLU A 136 2.57 -5.53 6.37
C GLU A 136 1.90 -6.74 7.02
N GLU A 137 2.33 -7.95 6.67
CA GLU A 137 1.84 -9.21 7.24
C GLU A 137 0.30 -9.31 7.29
N GLY A 138 -0.37 -8.84 6.23
CA GLY A 138 -1.83 -8.88 6.12
C GLY A 138 -2.58 -7.85 6.97
N LYS A 139 -1.87 -6.85 7.53
CA LYS A 139 -2.45 -5.73 8.28
C LYS A 139 -2.18 -4.41 7.58
N ILE A 140 -3.13 -3.50 7.67
CA ILE A 140 -2.96 -2.11 7.25
C ILE A 140 -2.15 -1.41 8.34
N VAL A 141 -0.98 -0.90 7.98
CA VAL A 141 -0.04 -0.25 8.90
C VAL A 141 0.03 1.27 8.70
N GLU A 142 -0.42 1.77 7.53
CA GLU A 142 -0.30 3.19 7.20
C GLU A 142 -1.34 3.61 6.15
N HIS A 143 -1.79 4.88 6.21
CA HIS A 143 -2.84 5.38 5.34
C HIS A 143 -2.67 6.85 5.00
N TRP A 144 -2.88 7.18 3.73
CA TRP A 144 -3.02 8.53 3.19
C TRP A 144 -4.34 8.65 2.45
N ASP A 145 -4.93 9.84 2.42
CA ASP A 145 -6.09 10.12 1.59
C ASP A 145 -6.04 11.49 0.91
N ALA A 146 -6.75 11.59 -0.18
CA ALA A 146 -7.09 12.85 -0.82
C ALA A 146 -8.58 12.83 -1.19
N GLN A 147 -9.30 13.88 -0.80
CA GLN A 147 -10.74 13.97 -1.00
C GLN A 147 -11.10 15.27 -1.72
N GLN A 148 -12.04 15.17 -2.66
CA GLN A 148 -12.58 16.33 -3.37
C GLN A 148 -14.08 16.20 -3.56
N ASP A 149 -14.83 17.21 -3.16
CA ASP A 149 -16.25 17.29 -3.48
C ASP A 149 -16.44 17.50 -4.99
N VAL A 150 -17.42 16.81 -5.56
CA VAL A 150 -17.77 16.96 -6.97
C VAL A 150 -18.41 18.33 -7.20
N PRO A 151 -17.82 19.20 -8.02
CA PRO A 151 -18.35 20.52 -8.24
C PRO A 151 -19.68 20.47 -8.99
N LYS A 152 -20.62 21.36 -8.62
CA LYS A 152 -21.91 21.51 -9.36
C LYS A 152 -21.70 22.00 -10.79
N ASN A 153 -20.68 22.82 -11.00
CA ASN A 153 -20.34 23.39 -12.30
C ASN A 153 -18.91 22.92 -12.66
N ALA A 154 -18.82 21.97 -13.56
CA ALA A 154 -17.56 21.48 -14.07
C ALA A 154 -17.23 22.16 -15.40
N ALA A 155 -15.91 22.36 -15.67
CA ALA A 155 -15.43 22.91 -16.94
C ALA A 155 -15.53 21.90 -18.11
N ASN A 156 -15.83 20.63 -17.83
CA ASN A 156 -15.98 19.55 -18.81
C ASN A 156 -17.14 18.65 -18.43
N ALA A 157 -17.54 17.76 -19.35
CA ALA A 157 -18.67 16.84 -19.16
C ALA A 157 -18.28 15.45 -18.61
N HIS A 158 -17.00 15.24 -18.26
CA HIS A 158 -16.52 13.95 -17.76
C HIS A 158 -16.70 13.87 -16.25
N PRO A 159 -17.22 12.75 -15.71
CA PRO A 159 -17.31 12.57 -14.26
C PRO A 159 -15.91 12.42 -13.65
N MET A 160 -15.82 12.64 -12.33
CA MET A 160 -14.59 12.43 -11.56
C MET A 160 -14.33 10.95 -11.21
N PHE A 161 -15.14 10.04 -11.74
CA PHE A 161 -15.14 8.61 -11.44
C PHE A 161 -15.01 7.78 -12.71
#